data_4b12ba08794e4f85e5054feecefe3bcc
#
_entry.id   4b12ba08794e4f85e5054feecefe3bcc
#
_cell.length_a   1.000
_cell.length_b   1.000
_cell.length_c   1.000
_cell.angle_alpha   90.00
_cell.angle_beta   90.00
_cell.angle_gamma   90.00
#
_symmetry.space_group_name_H-M   'P 1'
#
loop_
_entity.id
_entity.type
_entity.pdbx_description
1 polymer ?
#
loop_
_entity_poly.entity_id
_entity_poly.type
_entity_poly.pdbx_seq_one_letter_code
_entity_poly.pdbx_strand_id
1 'polypeptide(L)'
;MTTEIADQAKQRLWLKIGGLTSLLLGLGLGVLTLASAAGIWLGFWDFRRGFSLLGTANQYGQWLAWACLLLAAATLIASQLLKVKNAGKFVSLAAVGALVAWVAYLIPESFRPGEGVNYPPIHDISTNRINPPEFLAIAPLRADAPNTLVYGASNNMTPEQLIEQTDEAYPDLVTQLYSESVNEVFEKALAAVDDLGWELVAQDASAGRIEATDTTFWFRFKDDVVIKIDQQGSETAVDVRSVSRVGTGDVGANAIRMRKLFALLEN
;
A
#
# COMPACT_ATOMS: atom_id res chain seq x y z
N MET A 1 -15.59 -46.28 -35.42
CA MET A 1 -15.93 -44.86 -35.78
C MET A 1 -16.82 -44.18 -34.74
N THR A 2 -17.97 -44.79 -34.30
CA THR A 2 -18.85 -44.17 -33.26
C THR A 2 -18.24 -44.09 -31.85
N THR A 3 -17.52 -45.11 -31.41
CA THR A 3 -16.84 -45.17 -30.09
C THR A 3 -15.68 -44.17 -30.03
N GLU A 4 -14.92 -44.02 -31.09
CA GLU A 4 -13.77 -43.09 -31.15
C GLU A 4 -14.23 -41.60 -31.13
N ILE A 5 -15.34 -41.28 -31.83
CA ILE A 5 -15.95 -39.93 -31.78
C ILE A 5 -16.47 -39.64 -30.37
N ALA A 6 -17.10 -40.61 -29.69
CA ALA A 6 -17.58 -40.43 -28.32
C ALA A 6 -16.43 -40.21 -27.34
N ASP A 7 -15.31 -40.93 -27.48
CA ASP A 7 -14.13 -40.80 -26.63
C ASP A 7 -13.47 -39.42 -26.85
N GLN A 8 -13.32 -38.95 -28.07
CA GLN A 8 -12.80 -37.62 -28.32
C GLN A 8 -13.71 -36.49 -27.77
N ALA A 9 -15.02 -36.67 -27.85
CA ALA A 9 -15.97 -35.72 -27.26
C ALA A 9 -15.84 -35.65 -25.74
N LYS A 10 -15.70 -36.80 -25.08
CA LYS A 10 -15.47 -36.90 -23.63
C LYS A 10 -14.16 -36.27 -23.20
N GLN A 11 -13.05 -36.54 -23.88
CA GLN A 11 -11.74 -35.96 -23.62
C GLN A 11 -11.78 -34.45 -23.78
N ARG A 12 -12.41 -33.93 -24.82
CA ARG A 12 -12.59 -32.49 -25.04
C ARG A 12 -13.43 -31.83 -23.96
N LEU A 13 -14.44 -32.52 -23.42
CA LEU A 13 -15.25 -32.03 -22.30
C LEU A 13 -14.42 -31.88 -21.03
N TRP A 14 -13.55 -32.83 -20.72
CA TRP A 14 -12.66 -32.74 -19.55
C TRP A 14 -11.66 -31.59 -19.66
N LEU A 15 -11.07 -31.37 -20.83
CA LEU A 15 -10.19 -30.22 -21.08
C LEU A 15 -10.94 -28.89 -20.96
N LYS A 16 -12.19 -28.84 -21.45
CA LYS A 16 -13.05 -27.66 -21.29
C LYS A 16 -13.34 -27.39 -19.80
N ILE A 17 -13.67 -28.42 -19.04
CA ILE A 17 -13.93 -28.28 -17.58
C ILE A 17 -12.66 -27.77 -16.89
N GLY A 18 -11.50 -28.39 -17.11
CA GLY A 18 -10.23 -27.95 -16.52
C GLY A 18 -9.89 -26.49 -16.82
N GLY A 19 -10.01 -26.11 -18.10
CA GLY A 19 -9.76 -24.74 -18.54
C GLY A 19 -10.72 -23.71 -17.93
N LEU A 20 -12.02 -24.01 -17.93
CA LEU A 20 -13.02 -23.11 -17.34
C LEU A 20 -12.92 -23.04 -15.82
N THR A 21 -12.66 -24.15 -15.14
CA THR A 21 -12.49 -24.16 -13.68
C THR A 21 -11.30 -23.31 -13.26
N SER A 22 -10.13 -23.48 -13.91
CA SER A 22 -8.97 -22.65 -13.64
C SER A 22 -9.29 -21.15 -13.87
N LEU A 23 -9.93 -20.81 -14.99
CA LEU A 23 -10.30 -19.44 -15.30
C LEU A 23 -11.25 -18.84 -14.24
N LEU A 24 -12.30 -19.56 -13.87
CA LEU A 24 -13.29 -19.08 -12.90
C LEU A 24 -12.69 -18.92 -11.51
N LEU A 25 -11.82 -19.83 -11.07
CA LEU A 25 -11.11 -19.71 -9.79
C LEU A 25 -10.15 -18.50 -9.80
N GLY A 26 -9.38 -18.33 -10.87
CA GLY A 26 -8.47 -17.20 -11.01
C GLY A 26 -9.21 -15.86 -11.05
N LEU A 27 -10.27 -15.77 -11.85
CA LEU A 27 -11.11 -14.55 -11.91
C LEU A 27 -11.80 -14.29 -10.58
N GLY A 28 -12.31 -15.31 -9.90
CA GLY A 28 -12.95 -15.18 -8.59
C GLY A 28 -11.99 -14.61 -7.55
N LEU A 29 -10.73 -15.09 -7.50
CA LEU A 29 -9.70 -14.56 -6.62
C LEU A 29 -9.35 -13.11 -7.02
N GLY A 30 -9.18 -12.84 -8.32
CA GLY A 30 -8.91 -11.49 -8.83
C GLY A 30 -10.00 -10.49 -8.47
N VAL A 31 -11.27 -10.87 -8.64
CA VAL A 31 -12.42 -10.05 -8.25
C VAL A 31 -12.43 -9.79 -6.74
N LEU A 32 -12.18 -10.81 -5.92
CA LEU A 32 -12.14 -10.65 -4.46
C LEU A 32 -11.04 -9.68 -4.03
N THR A 33 -9.83 -9.83 -4.61
CA THR A 33 -8.69 -8.94 -4.34
C THR A 33 -9.00 -7.51 -4.76
N LEU A 34 -9.49 -7.28 -5.98
CA LEU A 34 -9.81 -5.94 -6.46
C LEU A 34 -11.00 -5.32 -5.72
N ALA A 35 -12.01 -6.11 -5.37
CA ALA A 35 -13.16 -5.63 -4.62
C ALA A 35 -12.76 -5.06 -3.26
N SER A 36 -11.70 -5.59 -2.61
CA SER A 36 -11.21 -5.08 -1.32
C SER A 36 -10.89 -3.58 -1.37
N ALA A 37 -10.36 -3.09 -2.50
CA ALA A 37 -10.08 -1.67 -2.73
C ALA A 37 -11.26 -0.94 -3.39
N ALA A 38 -11.82 -1.51 -4.47
CA ALA A 38 -12.86 -0.86 -5.26
C ALA A 38 -14.09 -0.48 -4.45
N GLY A 39 -14.49 -1.32 -3.48
CA GLY A 39 -15.64 -1.00 -2.63
C GLY A 39 -15.40 0.18 -1.70
N ILE A 40 -14.16 0.42 -1.27
CA ILE A 40 -13.77 1.61 -0.50
C ILE A 40 -13.81 2.85 -1.41
N TRP A 41 -13.25 2.76 -2.62
CA TRP A 41 -13.24 3.87 -3.58
C TRP A 41 -14.63 4.31 -4.02
N LEU A 42 -15.55 3.34 -4.11
CA LEU A 42 -16.95 3.57 -4.49
C LEU A 42 -17.87 3.87 -3.30
N GLY A 43 -17.34 3.84 -2.07
CA GLY A 43 -18.11 4.10 -0.85
C GLY A 43 -19.07 2.98 -0.44
N PHE A 44 -18.91 1.75 -0.94
CA PHE A 44 -19.76 0.61 -0.58
C PHE A 44 -19.46 0.04 0.81
N TRP A 45 -18.21 0.16 1.26
CA TRP A 45 -17.75 -0.27 2.58
C TRP A 45 -16.50 0.48 3.04
N ASP A 46 -16.24 0.41 4.34
CA ASP A 46 -15.07 0.99 4.97
C ASP A 46 -13.80 0.11 4.79
N PHE A 47 -12.67 0.62 5.25
CA PHE A 47 -11.38 -0.08 5.16
C PHE A 47 -11.35 -1.40 5.95
N ARG A 48 -12.11 -1.54 7.06
CA ARG A 48 -12.17 -2.77 7.86
C ARG A 48 -12.74 -3.92 7.04
N ARG A 49 -13.80 -3.63 6.27
CA ARG A 49 -14.37 -4.60 5.33
C ARG A 49 -13.40 -4.90 4.20
N GLY A 50 -12.71 -3.89 3.67
CA GLY A 50 -11.65 -4.05 2.67
C GLY A 50 -10.53 -4.96 3.16
N PHE A 51 -10.03 -4.77 4.38
CA PHE A 51 -9.04 -5.65 5.01
C PHE A 51 -9.54 -7.08 5.17
N SER A 52 -10.80 -7.26 5.60
CA SER A 52 -11.39 -8.60 5.74
C SER A 52 -11.43 -9.34 4.40
N LEU A 53 -11.80 -8.65 3.31
CA LEU A 53 -11.82 -9.23 1.97
C LEU A 53 -10.42 -9.56 1.47
N LEU A 54 -9.46 -8.64 1.65
CA LEU A 54 -8.07 -8.86 1.27
C LEU A 54 -7.43 -9.98 2.09
N GLY A 55 -7.70 -10.03 3.41
CA GLY A 55 -7.27 -11.11 4.29
C GLY A 55 -7.79 -12.48 3.83
N THR A 56 -9.07 -12.53 3.41
CA THR A 56 -9.67 -13.75 2.84
C THR A 56 -8.99 -14.14 1.53
N ALA A 57 -8.79 -13.18 0.63
CA ALA A 57 -8.08 -13.41 -0.63
C ALA A 57 -6.66 -13.94 -0.40
N ASN A 58 -5.97 -13.41 0.58
CA ASN A 58 -4.62 -13.82 0.93
C ASN A 58 -4.57 -15.21 1.58
N GLN A 59 -5.45 -15.48 2.54
CA GLN A 59 -5.52 -16.77 3.25
C GLN A 59 -5.69 -17.96 2.28
N TYR A 60 -6.51 -17.80 1.25
CA TYR A 60 -6.80 -18.85 0.28
C TYR A 60 -6.03 -18.67 -1.04
N GLY A 61 -5.46 -17.50 -1.29
CA GLY A 61 -4.88 -17.12 -2.57
C GLY A 61 -3.76 -18.05 -3.02
N GLN A 62 -2.83 -18.39 -2.14
CA GLN A 62 -1.72 -19.30 -2.46
C GLN A 62 -2.21 -20.66 -2.93
N TRP A 63 -3.15 -21.26 -2.20
CA TRP A 63 -3.71 -22.56 -2.53
C TRP A 63 -4.48 -22.54 -3.84
N LEU A 64 -5.27 -21.50 -4.08
CA LEU A 64 -5.99 -21.31 -5.33
C LEU A 64 -5.05 -21.09 -6.50
N ALA A 65 -3.98 -20.32 -6.33
CA ALA A 65 -2.97 -20.10 -7.37
C ALA A 65 -2.26 -21.41 -7.76
N TRP A 66 -1.87 -22.23 -6.78
CA TRP A 66 -1.31 -23.56 -7.05
C TRP A 66 -2.33 -24.49 -7.71
N ALA A 67 -3.59 -24.51 -7.25
CA ALA A 67 -4.65 -25.32 -7.87
C ALA A 67 -4.86 -24.91 -9.34
N CYS A 68 -4.91 -23.62 -9.65
CA CYS A 68 -5.02 -23.13 -11.02
C CYS A 68 -3.81 -23.54 -11.88
N LEU A 69 -2.60 -23.47 -11.33
CA LEU A 69 -1.38 -23.87 -12.03
C LEU A 69 -1.38 -25.38 -12.32
N LEU A 70 -1.77 -26.19 -11.36
CA LEU A 70 -1.91 -27.64 -11.54
C LEU A 70 -2.98 -28.00 -12.58
N LEU A 71 -4.12 -27.30 -12.57
CA LEU A 71 -5.16 -27.46 -13.58
C LEU A 71 -4.66 -27.07 -14.97
N ALA A 72 -3.88 -25.98 -15.08
CA ALA A 72 -3.29 -25.57 -16.35
C ALA A 72 -2.29 -26.60 -16.87
N ALA A 73 -1.40 -27.09 -16.01
CA ALA A 73 -0.44 -28.13 -16.36
C ALA A 73 -1.14 -29.44 -16.77
N ALA A 74 -2.13 -29.90 -15.99
CA ALA A 74 -2.89 -31.10 -16.30
C ALA A 74 -3.66 -30.98 -17.64
N THR A 75 -4.27 -29.80 -17.88
CA THR A 75 -4.98 -29.54 -19.16
C THR A 75 -4.02 -29.55 -20.34
N LEU A 76 -2.83 -28.96 -20.20
CA LEU A 76 -1.79 -28.98 -21.22
C LEU A 76 -1.29 -30.39 -21.49
N ILE A 77 -0.88 -31.12 -20.47
CA ILE A 77 -0.37 -32.51 -20.58
C ILE A 77 -1.43 -33.43 -21.20
N ALA A 78 -2.66 -33.37 -20.70
CA ALA A 78 -3.75 -34.17 -21.24
C ALA A 78 -4.03 -33.83 -22.71
N SER A 79 -3.96 -32.56 -23.11
CA SER A 79 -4.14 -32.16 -24.51
C SER A 79 -3.10 -32.77 -25.45
N GLN A 80 -1.86 -32.89 -24.99
CA GLN A 80 -0.74 -33.47 -25.74
C GLN A 80 -0.82 -34.99 -25.81
N LEU A 81 -1.00 -35.63 -24.65
CA LEU A 81 -1.06 -37.09 -24.57
C LEU A 81 -2.26 -37.68 -25.33
N LEU A 82 -3.41 -37.05 -25.20
CA LEU A 82 -4.67 -37.51 -25.82
C LEU A 82 -4.84 -36.99 -27.26
N LYS A 83 -3.91 -36.18 -27.75
CA LYS A 83 -3.90 -35.56 -29.10
C LYS A 83 -5.26 -34.95 -29.49
N VAL A 84 -5.90 -34.24 -28.52
CA VAL A 84 -7.22 -33.64 -28.73
C VAL A 84 -7.14 -32.47 -29.72
N LYS A 85 -7.87 -32.56 -30.83
CA LYS A 85 -7.90 -31.48 -31.83
C LYS A 85 -8.52 -30.21 -31.26
N ASN A 86 -7.92 -29.06 -31.61
CA ASN A 86 -8.37 -27.72 -31.18
C ASN A 86 -8.44 -27.56 -29.64
N ALA A 87 -7.55 -28.24 -28.88
CA ALA A 87 -7.45 -28.13 -27.43
C ALA A 87 -6.85 -26.79 -26.96
N GLY A 88 -6.12 -26.09 -27.84
CA GLY A 88 -5.35 -24.89 -27.49
C GLY A 88 -6.16 -23.84 -26.72
N LYS A 89 -7.42 -23.60 -27.09
CA LYS A 89 -8.29 -22.65 -26.38
C LYS A 89 -8.54 -23.01 -24.90
N PHE A 90 -8.64 -24.30 -24.58
CA PHE A 90 -8.86 -24.74 -23.19
C PHE A 90 -7.57 -24.61 -22.38
N VAL A 91 -6.42 -24.91 -23.01
CA VAL A 91 -5.10 -24.70 -22.43
C VAL A 91 -4.88 -23.19 -22.16
N SER A 92 -5.21 -22.34 -23.12
CA SER A 92 -5.12 -20.88 -22.92
C SER A 92 -6.02 -20.38 -21.80
N LEU A 93 -7.26 -20.86 -21.70
CA LEU A 93 -8.17 -20.51 -20.60
C LEU A 93 -7.58 -20.92 -19.24
N ALA A 94 -7.01 -22.14 -19.14
CA ALA A 94 -6.38 -22.61 -17.91
C ALA A 94 -5.14 -21.77 -17.54
N ALA A 95 -4.31 -21.43 -18.53
CA ALA A 95 -3.12 -20.62 -18.32
C ALA A 95 -3.46 -19.18 -17.89
N VAL A 96 -4.50 -18.57 -18.50
CA VAL A 96 -4.99 -17.25 -18.07
C VAL A 96 -5.52 -17.29 -16.65
N GLY A 97 -6.30 -18.33 -16.30
CA GLY A 97 -6.78 -18.52 -14.93
C GLY A 97 -5.65 -18.62 -13.91
N ALA A 98 -4.61 -19.40 -14.23
CA ALA A 98 -3.42 -19.52 -13.37
C ALA A 98 -2.66 -18.20 -13.25
N LEU A 99 -2.46 -17.47 -14.35
CA LEU A 99 -1.81 -16.17 -14.33
C LEU A 99 -2.57 -15.18 -13.45
N VAL A 100 -3.90 -15.06 -13.65
CA VAL A 100 -4.74 -14.15 -12.86
C VAL A 100 -4.70 -14.53 -11.37
N ALA A 101 -4.77 -15.82 -11.03
CA ALA A 101 -4.70 -16.28 -9.65
C ALA A 101 -3.36 -15.90 -8.98
N TRP A 102 -2.23 -16.08 -9.67
CA TRP A 102 -0.92 -15.71 -9.16
C TRP A 102 -0.77 -14.20 -9.00
N VAL A 103 -1.20 -13.41 -9.98
CA VAL A 103 -1.17 -11.94 -9.87
C VAL A 103 -2.01 -11.46 -8.69
N ALA A 104 -3.23 -12.00 -8.54
CA ALA A 104 -4.14 -11.65 -7.45
C ALA A 104 -3.60 -12.04 -6.06
N TYR A 105 -2.84 -13.12 -5.95
CA TYR A 105 -2.16 -13.54 -4.73
C TYR A 105 -0.95 -12.66 -4.43
N LEU A 106 -0.10 -12.37 -5.43
CA LEU A 106 1.14 -11.63 -5.22
C LEU A 106 0.92 -10.15 -4.89
N ILE A 107 -0.18 -9.54 -5.32
CA ILE A 107 -0.50 -8.14 -4.99
C ILE A 107 -0.56 -7.93 -3.47
N PRO A 108 -1.38 -8.65 -2.68
CA PRO A 108 -1.39 -8.51 -1.23
C PRO A 108 -0.06 -8.84 -0.56
N GLU A 109 0.65 -9.85 -1.09
CA GLU A 109 1.96 -10.24 -0.55
C GLU A 109 3.01 -9.14 -0.70
N SER A 110 2.96 -8.34 -1.76
CA SER A 110 3.92 -7.25 -1.98
C SER A 110 3.82 -6.13 -0.93
N PHE A 111 2.74 -6.06 -0.17
CA PHE A 111 2.53 -5.08 0.91
C PHE A 111 2.89 -5.64 2.29
N ARG A 112 3.27 -6.91 2.39
CA ARG A 112 3.71 -7.47 3.66
C ARG A 112 5.10 -6.97 4.01
N PRO A 113 5.36 -6.67 5.29
CA PRO A 113 6.72 -6.45 5.76
C PRO A 113 7.62 -7.64 5.39
N GLY A 114 8.85 -7.36 4.99
CA GLY A 114 9.85 -8.40 4.76
C GLY A 114 10.08 -9.25 6.02
N GLU A 115 10.54 -10.48 5.85
CA GLU A 115 10.89 -11.34 6.99
C GLU A 115 11.93 -10.64 7.88
N GLY A 116 11.68 -10.63 9.18
CA GLY A 116 12.56 -10.00 10.17
C GLY A 116 12.42 -8.48 10.30
N VAL A 117 11.60 -7.82 9.50
CA VAL A 117 11.30 -6.39 9.67
C VAL A 117 10.18 -6.24 10.70
N ASN A 118 10.53 -5.70 11.86
CA ASN A 118 9.58 -5.39 12.93
C ASN A 118 9.35 -3.88 12.95
N TYR A 119 8.18 -3.44 12.50
CA TYR A 119 7.78 -2.03 12.61
C TYR A 119 7.19 -1.77 13.99
N PRO A 120 7.59 -0.68 14.67
CA PRO A 120 6.96 -0.31 15.92
C PRO A 120 5.48 0.03 15.70
N PRO A 121 4.61 -0.18 16.70
CA PRO A 121 3.20 0.16 16.61
C PRO A 121 2.96 1.67 16.79
N ILE A 122 3.63 2.48 15.98
CA ILE A 122 3.51 3.94 15.98
C ILE A 122 2.98 4.42 14.62
N HIS A 123 2.30 5.55 14.62
CA HIS A 123 1.69 6.17 13.44
C HIS A 123 1.85 7.70 13.42
N ASP A 124 2.65 8.22 14.34
CA ASP A 124 3.00 9.63 14.50
C ASP A 124 4.51 9.72 14.62
N ILE A 125 5.17 10.24 13.62
CA ILE A 125 6.63 10.35 13.54
C ILE A 125 6.99 11.81 13.29
N SER A 126 7.93 12.34 14.08
CA SER A 126 8.47 13.69 13.93
C SER A 126 9.99 13.67 13.92
N THR A 127 10.62 14.51 13.10
CA THR A 127 12.07 14.75 13.14
C THR A 127 12.50 15.50 14.41
N ASN A 128 11.69 16.50 14.79
CA ASN A 128 11.87 17.21 16.05
C ASN A 128 10.96 16.60 17.12
N ARG A 129 11.55 15.79 18.01
CA ARG A 129 10.79 15.05 19.02
C ARG A 129 10.45 15.88 20.23
N ILE A 130 11.20 16.98 20.45
CA ILE A 130 10.99 17.88 21.61
C ILE A 130 9.93 18.93 21.28
N ASN A 131 10.01 19.51 20.10
CA ASN A 131 9.06 20.50 19.60
C ASN A 131 8.51 20.04 18.23
N PRO A 132 7.67 18.99 18.19
CA PRO A 132 7.14 18.46 16.94
C PRO A 132 6.30 19.52 16.23
N PRO A 133 6.45 19.67 14.89
CA PRO A 133 5.63 20.61 14.14
C PRO A 133 4.13 20.39 14.37
N GLU A 134 3.40 21.49 14.57
CA GLU A 134 1.95 21.46 14.81
C GLU A 134 1.17 21.60 13.51
N PHE A 135 0.07 20.84 13.40
CA PHE A 135 -0.91 20.98 12.33
C PHE A 135 -1.92 22.08 12.69
N LEU A 136 -2.10 23.05 11.79
CA LEU A 136 -3.04 24.15 11.96
C LEU A 136 -4.23 24.03 10.99
N ALA A 137 -3.96 23.98 9.69
CA ALA A 137 -5.00 23.92 8.67
C ALA A 137 -5.61 22.51 8.55
N ILE A 138 -4.82 21.47 8.77
CA ILE A 138 -5.28 20.07 8.74
C ILE A 138 -6.09 19.71 9.98
N ALA A 139 -5.79 20.29 11.15
CA ALA A 139 -6.42 19.90 12.41
C ALA A 139 -7.97 19.88 12.35
N PRO A 140 -8.67 20.90 11.83
CA PRO A 140 -10.13 20.86 11.72
C PRO A 140 -10.63 19.84 10.68
N LEU A 141 -9.83 19.50 9.67
CA LEU A 141 -10.21 18.57 8.59
C LEU A 141 -10.18 17.10 9.02
N ARG A 142 -9.63 16.81 10.19
CA ARG A 142 -9.54 15.46 10.75
C ARG A 142 -10.19 15.31 12.12
N ALA A 143 -11.16 16.18 12.45
CA ALA A 143 -11.85 16.15 13.75
C ALA A 143 -12.48 14.78 14.05
N ASP A 144 -12.93 14.05 13.01
CA ASP A 144 -13.53 12.72 13.12
C ASP A 144 -12.49 11.57 12.99
N ALA A 145 -11.19 11.89 12.87
CA ALA A 145 -10.17 10.85 12.75
C ALA A 145 -9.95 10.18 14.11
N PRO A 146 -9.87 8.82 14.17
CA PRO A 146 -9.61 8.10 15.41
C PRO A 146 -8.29 8.48 16.08
N ASN A 147 -7.25 8.75 15.27
CA ASN A 147 -5.94 9.12 15.79
C ASN A 147 -5.86 10.62 16.08
N THR A 148 -5.43 10.97 17.29
CA THR A 148 -5.25 12.35 17.74
C THR A 148 -4.00 12.99 17.12
N LEU A 149 -3.95 14.34 17.13
CA LEU A 149 -2.74 15.12 16.83
C LEU A 149 -1.92 15.48 18.09
N VAL A 150 -2.38 15.10 19.27
CA VAL A 150 -1.60 15.28 20.49
C VAL A 150 -0.44 14.31 20.46
N TYR A 151 0.78 14.85 20.36
CA TYR A 151 2.00 14.05 20.25
C TYR A 151 2.19 13.11 21.44
N GLY A 152 2.41 11.84 21.18
CA GLY A 152 2.56 10.81 22.21
C GLY A 152 1.27 10.33 22.89
N ALA A 153 0.09 10.90 22.54
CA ALA A 153 -1.17 10.49 23.18
C ALA A 153 -1.86 9.29 22.51
N SER A 154 -1.24 8.71 21.49
CA SER A 154 -1.79 7.59 20.74
C SER A 154 -1.40 6.25 21.33
N ASN A 155 -2.25 5.22 21.20
CA ASN A 155 -1.98 3.84 21.63
C ASN A 155 -1.66 3.68 23.12
N ASN A 156 -2.17 4.56 23.98
CA ASN A 156 -1.85 4.62 25.41
C ASN A 156 -0.34 4.79 25.70
N MET A 157 0.40 5.35 24.77
CA MET A 157 1.81 5.72 24.98
C MET A 157 1.93 7.07 25.67
N THR A 158 3.09 7.30 26.30
CA THR A 158 3.52 8.65 26.67
C THR A 158 4.39 9.25 25.55
N PRO A 159 4.59 10.58 25.54
CA PRO A 159 5.53 11.20 24.60
C PRO A 159 6.93 10.58 24.66
N GLU A 160 7.43 10.25 25.83
CA GLU A 160 8.75 9.64 26.03
C GLU A 160 8.84 8.25 25.38
N GLN A 161 7.78 7.44 25.49
CA GLN A 161 7.72 6.12 24.84
C GLN A 161 7.66 6.24 23.32
N LEU A 162 6.94 7.23 22.79
CA LEU A 162 6.92 7.48 21.35
C LEU A 162 8.29 7.93 20.84
N ILE A 163 8.98 8.80 21.59
CA ILE A 163 10.34 9.25 21.28
C ILE A 163 11.29 8.05 21.24
N GLU A 164 11.31 7.23 22.31
CA GLU A 164 12.17 6.05 22.41
C GLU A 164 11.95 5.09 21.21
N GLN A 165 10.70 4.76 20.91
CA GLN A 165 10.39 3.88 19.77
C GLN A 165 10.76 4.49 18.42
N THR A 166 10.62 5.81 18.28
CA THR A 166 11.01 6.50 17.04
C THR A 166 12.52 6.54 16.88
N ASP A 167 13.27 6.81 17.97
CA ASP A 167 14.73 6.84 17.95
C ASP A 167 15.34 5.46 17.68
N GLU A 168 14.75 4.41 18.23
CA GLU A 168 15.17 3.04 18.01
C GLU A 168 14.91 2.60 16.55
N ALA A 169 13.70 2.87 16.03
CA ALA A 169 13.30 2.38 14.71
C ALA A 169 13.77 3.25 13.55
N TYR A 170 13.90 4.57 13.76
CA TYR A 170 14.15 5.57 12.73
C TYR A 170 15.19 6.61 13.18
N PRO A 171 16.42 6.21 13.55
CA PRO A 171 17.45 7.13 14.06
C PRO A 171 17.92 8.15 13.02
N ASP A 172 17.68 7.90 11.74
CA ASP A 172 18.00 8.78 10.61
C ASP A 172 17.01 9.94 10.42
N LEU A 173 15.79 9.82 10.98
CA LEU A 173 14.75 10.84 10.85
C LEU A 173 14.90 11.91 11.93
N VAL A 174 15.82 12.84 11.72
CA VAL A 174 16.12 14.00 12.57
C VAL A 174 15.97 15.28 11.76
N THR A 175 15.95 16.45 12.43
CA THR A 175 16.01 17.76 11.76
C THR A 175 17.09 17.77 10.71
N GLN A 176 16.75 18.15 9.47
CA GLN A 176 17.73 18.30 8.38
C GLN A 176 18.17 19.78 8.28
N LEU A 177 19.45 19.98 7.97
CA LEU A 177 20.04 21.30 7.83
C LEU A 177 20.50 21.52 6.38
N TYR A 178 20.15 22.66 5.82
CA TYR A 178 20.46 23.05 4.45
C TYR A 178 21.21 24.38 4.43
N SER A 179 22.13 24.54 3.49
CA SER A 179 22.89 25.80 3.29
C SER A 179 22.11 26.88 2.54
N GLU A 180 21.05 26.47 1.84
CA GLU A 180 20.17 27.37 1.08
C GLU A 180 19.30 28.19 2.02
N SER A 181 18.82 29.33 1.49
CA SER A 181 17.91 30.20 2.25
C SER A 181 16.57 29.53 2.56
N VAL A 182 15.89 30.00 3.60
CA VAL A 182 14.55 29.56 3.97
C VAL A 182 13.57 29.57 2.79
N ASN A 183 13.64 30.63 1.95
CA ASN A 183 12.76 30.74 0.78
C ASN A 183 13.07 29.68 -0.29
N GLU A 184 14.34 29.40 -0.57
CA GLU A 184 14.73 28.38 -1.55
C GLU A 184 14.34 26.99 -1.09
N VAL A 185 14.57 26.66 0.18
CA VAL A 185 14.16 25.37 0.76
C VAL A 185 12.63 25.24 0.81
N PHE A 186 11.91 26.35 1.07
CA PHE A 186 10.46 26.36 1.06
C PHE A 186 9.88 26.04 -0.32
N GLU A 187 10.41 26.66 -1.39
CA GLU A 187 9.98 26.39 -2.76
C GLU A 187 10.35 24.96 -3.19
N LYS A 188 11.52 24.46 -2.81
CA LYS A 188 11.90 23.05 -3.02
C LYS A 188 10.92 22.11 -2.31
N ALA A 189 10.52 22.40 -1.08
CA ALA A 189 9.58 21.59 -0.32
C ALA A 189 8.18 21.58 -0.96
N LEU A 190 7.72 22.71 -1.49
CA LEU A 190 6.47 22.79 -2.25
C LEU A 190 6.53 21.92 -3.53
N ALA A 191 7.62 22.04 -4.28
CA ALA A 191 7.82 21.20 -5.47
C ALA A 191 7.86 19.72 -5.11
N ALA A 192 8.53 19.35 -4.01
CA ALA A 192 8.56 17.96 -3.54
C ALA A 192 7.19 17.43 -3.12
N VAL A 193 6.33 18.26 -2.52
CA VAL A 193 4.93 17.91 -2.20
C VAL A 193 4.14 17.57 -3.47
N ASP A 194 4.33 18.37 -4.54
CA ASP A 194 3.68 18.14 -5.85
C ASP A 194 4.22 16.86 -6.52
N ASP A 195 5.55 16.71 -6.59
CA ASP A 195 6.22 15.54 -7.18
C ASP A 195 5.83 14.22 -6.49
N LEU A 196 5.61 14.26 -5.17
CA LEU A 196 5.13 13.12 -4.39
C LEU A 196 3.64 12.85 -4.56
N GLY A 197 2.91 13.75 -5.22
CA GLY A 197 1.47 13.64 -5.46
C GLY A 197 0.63 13.82 -4.19
N TRP A 198 1.16 14.55 -3.19
CA TRP A 198 0.40 14.86 -1.98
C TRP A 198 -0.57 16.02 -2.22
N GLU A 199 -1.72 15.94 -1.60
CA GLU A 199 -2.71 17.03 -1.61
C GLU A 199 -2.20 18.19 -0.73
N LEU A 200 -1.80 19.31 -1.34
CA LEU A 200 -1.44 20.51 -0.60
C LEU A 200 -2.68 21.09 0.07
N VAL A 201 -2.67 21.17 1.40
CA VAL A 201 -3.80 21.71 2.19
C VAL A 201 -3.59 23.18 2.51
N ALA A 202 -2.37 23.56 2.92
CA ALA A 202 -2.03 24.94 3.23
C ALA A 202 -0.52 25.18 3.07
N GLN A 203 -0.20 26.44 2.77
CA GLN A 203 1.17 26.93 2.78
C GLN A 203 1.22 28.34 3.37
N ASP A 204 2.24 28.60 4.18
CA ASP A 204 2.52 29.90 4.76
C ASP A 204 4.04 30.12 4.74
N ALA A 205 4.52 30.82 3.73
CA ALA A 205 5.94 31.11 3.56
C ALA A 205 6.50 32.00 4.69
N SER A 206 5.67 32.90 5.25
CA SER A 206 6.08 33.77 6.35
C SER A 206 6.29 33.00 7.65
N ALA A 207 5.53 31.93 7.85
CA ALA A 207 5.67 31.02 8.98
C ALA A 207 6.56 29.82 8.67
N GLY A 208 7.08 29.69 7.43
CA GLY A 208 7.87 28.54 7.00
C GLY A 208 7.10 27.22 7.14
N ARG A 209 5.79 27.19 6.85
CA ARG A 209 4.92 26.03 7.08
C ARG A 209 4.24 25.56 5.81
N ILE A 210 4.29 24.24 5.60
CA ILE A 210 3.55 23.55 4.55
C ILE A 210 2.78 22.41 5.21
N GLU A 211 1.48 22.28 4.93
CA GLU A 211 0.65 21.17 5.38
C GLU A 211 0.07 20.46 4.15
N ALA A 212 0.24 19.15 4.10
CA ALA A 212 -0.21 18.30 2.99
C ALA A 212 -0.77 16.97 3.49
N THR A 213 -1.57 16.30 2.67
CA THR A 213 -2.12 14.98 2.96
C THR A 213 -1.73 14.00 1.86
N ASP A 214 -1.07 12.90 2.23
CA ASP A 214 -0.88 11.75 1.36
C ASP A 214 -2.06 10.79 1.49
N THR A 215 -2.53 10.24 0.36
CA THR A 215 -3.64 9.30 0.35
C THR A 215 -3.20 8.00 -0.31
N THR A 216 -3.13 6.91 0.49
CA THR A 216 -2.70 5.61 -0.01
C THR A 216 -3.64 5.09 -1.11
N PHE A 217 -3.04 4.47 -2.13
CA PHE A 217 -3.80 3.99 -3.30
C PHE A 217 -4.85 2.93 -2.94
N TRP A 218 -4.47 1.87 -2.19
CA TRP A 218 -5.32 0.70 -2.03
C TRP A 218 -6.53 0.93 -1.11
N PHE A 219 -6.27 1.44 0.11
CA PHE A 219 -7.31 1.60 1.13
C PHE A 219 -7.73 3.06 1.36
N ARG A 220 -7.16 4.00 0.60
CA ARG A 220 -7.44 5.43 0.72
C ARG A 220 -7.18 5.97 2.14
N PHE A 221 -6.21 5.38 2.85
CA PHE A 221 -5.76 5.94 4.10
C PHE A 221 -5.16 7.31 3.88
N LYS A 222 -5.50 8.23 4.76
CA LYS A 222 -4.95 9.57 4.77
C LYS A 222 -3.92 9.69 5.87
N ASP A 223 -2.74 10.13 5.46
CA ASP A 223 -1.64 10.45 6.35
C ASP A 223 -1.30 11.93 6.17
N ASP A 224 -1.37 12.67 7.25
CA ASP A 224 -1.15 14.10 7.23
C ASP A 224 0.31 14.42 7.50
N VAL A 225 0.85 15.39 6.76
CA VAL A 225 2.24 15.83 6.84
C VAL A 225 2.29 17.33 7.10
N VAL A 226 3.11 17.74 8.05
CA VAL A 226 3.50 19.13 8.22
C VAL A 226 5.01 19.25 8.09
N ILE A 227 5.44 20.22 7.29
CA ILE A 227 6.82 20.60 7.08
C ILE A 227 7.00 21.98 7.70
N LYS A 228 7.99 22.10 8.58
CA LYS A 228 8.37 23.38 9.23
C LYS A 228 9.78 23.72 8.83
N ILE A 229 9.97 24.92 8.33
CA ILE A 229 11.24 25.44 7.79
C ILE A 229 11.57 26.73 8.51
N ASP A 230 12.70 26.74 9.22
CA ASP A 230 13.12 27.87 10.03
C ASP A 230 14.61 28.19 9.83
N GLN A 231 14.99 29.46 10.01
CA GLN A 231 16.39 29.82 10.06
C GLN A 231 17.04 29.35 11.37
N GLN A 232 18.14 28.61 11.27
CA GLN A 232 18.91 28.15 12.43
C GLN A 232 20.40 28.57 12.26
N GLY A 233 20.75 29.68 12.86
CA GLY A 233 22.10 30.26 12.65
C GLY A 233 22.33 30.65 11.20
N SER A 234 23.33 30.04 10.53
CA SER A 234 23.62 30.25 9.11
C SER A 234 22.94 29.25 8.18
N GLU A 235 22.23 28.28 8.72
CA GLU A 235 21.61 27.20 7.98
C GLU A 235 20.08 27.27 8.09
N THR A 236 19.40 26.58 7.19
CA THR A 236 17.95 26.43 7.18
C THR A 236 17.62 25.04 7.73
N ALA A 237 16.88 25.01 8.85
CA ALA A 237 16.41 23.77 9.47
C ALA A 237 15.05 23.37 8.87
N VAL A 238 14.92 22.08 8.56
CA VAL A 238 13.66 21.47 8.11
C VAL A 238 13.26 20.39 9.08
N ASP A 239 12.11 20.59 9.73
CA ASP A 239 11.44 19.61 10.54
C ASP A 239 10.18 19.10 9.84
N VAL A 240 9.95 17.80 9.94
CA VAL A 240 8.78 17.14 9.34
C VAL A 240 8.10 16.28 10.39
N ARG A 241 6.76 16.33 10.42
CA ARG A 241 5.94 15.40 11.18
C ARG A 241 4.90 14.78 10.27
N SER A 242 4.74 13.45 10.35
CA SER A 242 3.76 12.68 9.57
C SER A 242 2.90 11.81 10.47
N VAL A 243 1.56 11.94 10.35
CA VAL A 243 0.59 11.31 11.27
C VAL A 243 -0.53 10.63 10.47
N SER A 244 -0.72 9.34 10.67
CA SER A 244 -1.83 8.62 10.07
C SER A 244 -3.16 8.93 10.76
N ARG A 245 -4.23 9.11 10.00
CA ARG A 245 -5.57 9.37 10.57
C ARG A 245 -6.18 8.15 11.26
N VAL A 246 -5.78 6.94 10.85
CA VAL A 246 -6.33 5.67 11.36
C VAL A 246 -5.22 4.64 11.54
N GLY A 247 -5.46 3.67 12.43
CA GLY A 247 -4.55 2.55 12.68
C GLY A 247 -3.66 2.78 13.91
N THR A 248 -3.25 1.67 14.53
CA THR A 248 -2.33 1.68 15.69
C THR A 248 -0.87 1.78 15.28
N GLY A 249 -0.55 1.40 14.03
CA GLY A 249 0.77 1.50 13.42
C GLY A 249 0.62 1.71 11.92
N ASP A 250 1.68 2.20 11.29
CA ASP A 250 1.72 2.58 9.88
C ASP A 250 2.58 1.66 9.01
N VAL A 251 3.15 0.63 9.60
CA VAL A 251 4.07 -0.33 8.93
C VAL A 251 5.25 0.39 8.25
N GLY A 252 5.72 1.49 8.85
CA GLY A 252 6.83 2.31 8.36
C GLY A 252 6.45 3.29 7.23
N ALA A 253 5.18 3.44 6.89
CA ALA A 253 4.74 4.30 5.79
C ALA A 253 5.11 5.77 6.02
N ASN A 254 4.94 6.30 7.24
CA ASN A 254 5.31 7.67 7.59
C ASN A 254 6.84 7.88 7.45
N ALA A 255 7.65 6.94 7.93
CA ALA A 255 9.11 7.02 7.81
C ALA A 255 9.56 7.00 6.34
N ILE A 256 9.00 6.13 5.52
CA ILE A 256 9.28 6.05 4.08
C ILE A 256 8.90 7.37 3.38
N ARG A 257 7.76 7.96 3.74
CA ARG A 257 7.28 9.24 3.21
C ARG A 257 8.25 10.37 3.50
N MET A 258 8.69 10.48 4.75
CA MET A 258 9.64 11.51 5.17
C MET A 258 10.98 11.37 4.45
N ARG A 259 11.52 10.15 4.32
CA ARG A 259 12.75 9.88 3.56
C ARG A 259 12.63 10.27 2.08
N LYS A 260 11.47 10.00 1.46
CA LYS A 260 11.22 10.42 0.07
C LYS A 260 11.23 11.94 -0.08
N LEU A 261 10.62 12.66 0.86
CA LEU A 261 10.64 14.11 0.89
C LEU A 261 12.09 14.62 0.99
N PHE A 262 12.86 14.14 1.97
CA PHE A 262 14.25 14.57 2.15
C PHE A 262 15.13 14.29 0.93
N ALA A 263 14.97 13.12 0.29
CA ALA A 263 15.69 12.80 -0.94
C ALA A 263 15.41 13.76 -2.10
N LEU A 264 14.21 14.38 -2.14
CA LEU A 264 13.89 15.43 -3.12
C LEU A 264 14.45 16.79 -2.73
N LEU A 265 14.59 17.09 -1.44
CA LEU A 265 15.19 18.35 -0.98
C LEU A 265 16.70 18.40 -1.17
N GLU A 266 17.38 17.24 -1.24
CA GLU A 266 18.83 17.14 -1.48
C GLU A 266 19.22 17.37 -2.95
N ASN A 267 18.26 17.29 -3.90
CA ASN A 267 18.48 17.49 -5.34
C ASN A 267 18.12 18.91 -5.77
#